data_ba1083c49268427d75f5b811d2b127c1
#
_entry.id   ba1083c49268427d75f5b811d2b127c1
#
_cell.length_a   1.000
_cell.length_b   1.000
_cell.length_c   1.000
_cell.angle_alpha   90.00
_cell.angle_beta   90.00
_cell.angle_gamma   90.00
#
_symmetry.space_group_name_H-M   'P 1'
#
loop_
_entity.id
_entity.type
_entity.pdbx_description
1 polymer ?
#
loop_
_entity_poly.entity_id
_entity_poly.type
_entity_poly.pdbx_seq_one_letter_code
_entity_poly.pdbx_strand_id
1 'polypeptide(L)'
;MKIRRGAQKKMITPETIDQIVRIIVAQFNPRRIILFGSHGRGEAGEQSDLDLFVEMETDLPKRERARRIRRVFNPYPCPMDIVVYTPDETKRWSQAAASLVSMILREGKALYERH
;
A
#
# COMPACT_ATOMS: atom_id res chain seq x y z
N MET A 1 23.13 2.37 26.51
CA MET A 1 22.74 2.31 25.96
C MET A 1 21.97 1.98 25.49
N LYS A 2 21.53 1.53 25.23
CA LYS A 2 20.93 1.23 24.73
C LYS A 2 20.18 0.93 24.05
N ILE A 3 19.75 0.63 23.75
CA ILE A 3 19.21 0.32 23.13
C ILE A 3 18.41 0.10 22.63
N ARG A 4 17.96 -0.11 22.14
CA ARG A 4 17.20 -0.30 21.68
C ARG A 4 16.67 -0.21 20.88
N ARG A 5 16.93 -0.36 20.55
CA ARG A 5 16.63 -0.22 19.58
C ARG A 5 15.61 -0.83 18.87
N GLY A 6 15.70 -1.71 18.21
CA GLY A 6 14.70 -2.36 17.44
C GLY A 6 13.40 -2.44 18.13
N ALA A 7 13.49 -2.39 19.39
CA ALA A 7 12.30 -2.30 20.19
C ALA A 7 11.51 -1.04 19.87
N GLN A 8 12.10 -0.18 19.07
CA GLN A 8 11.54 1.13 18.76
C GLN A 8 10.60 1.05 17.59
N LYS A 9 9.61 0.21 17.67
CA LYS A 9 8.59 0.22 16.62
C LYS A 9 7.76 1.46 16.79
N LYS A 10 7.98 2.41 15.92
CA LYS A 10 7.26 3.67 15.96
C LYS A 10 6.02 3.57 15.10
N MET A 11 5.04 4.34 15.46
CA MET A 11 3.88 4.54 14.59
C MET A 11 4.36 5.04 13.24
N ILE A 12 3.73 4.56 12.19
CA ILE A 12 4.01 5.05 10.84
C ILE A 12 3.34 6.40 10.70
N THR A 13 4.14 7.43 10.43
CA THR A 13 3.62 8.81 10.41
C THR A 13 2.99 9.12 9.06
N PRO A 14 2.10 10.13 9.02
CA PRO A 14 1.58 10.61 7.73
C PRO A 14 2.68 11.04 6.77
N GLU A 15 3.77 11.61 7.29
CA GLU A 15 4.90 12.02 6.45
C GLU A 15 5.56 10.84 5.79
N THR A 16 5.73 9.74 6.52
CA THR A 16 6.31 8.52 5.96
C THR A 16 5.40 7.95 4.88
N ILE A 17 4.09 7.91 5.14
CA ILE A 17 3.13 7.42 4.15
C ILE A 17 3.18 8.28 2.90
N ASP A 18 3.26 9.59 3.06
CA ASP A 18 3.31 10.52 1.93
C ASP A 18 4.55 10.28 1.08
N GLN A 19 5.71 10.06 1.72
CA GLN A 19 6.94 9.77 1.00
C GLN A 19 6.84 8.46 0.22
N ILE A 20 6.25 7.44 0.83
CA ILE A 20 6.06 6.15 0.16
C ILE A 20 5.20 6.33 -1.08
N VAL A 21 4.10 7.06 -0.97
CA VAL A 21 3.20 7.33 -2.09
C VAL A 21 3.95 8.05 -3.20
N ARG A 22 4.72 9.07 -2.86
CA ARG A 22 5.47 9.84 -3.87
C ARG A 22 6.44 8.97 -4.64
N ILE A 23 7.13 8.08 -3.94
CA ILE A 23 8.09 7.19 -4.58
C ILE A 23 7.38 6.24 -5.53
N ILE A 24 6.27 5.65 -5.09
CA ILE A 24 5.50 4.73 -5.94
C ILE A 24 4.98 5.46 -7.17
N VAL A 25 4.43 6.66 -6.98
CA VAL A 25 3.90 7.44 -8.10
C VAL A 25 5.00 7.76 -9.10
N ALA A 26 6.17 8.18 -8.62
CA ALA A 26 7.27 8.56 -9.50
C ALA A 26 7.82 7.38 -10.28
N GLN A 27 7.86 6.20 -9.67
CA GLN A 27 8.49 5.04 -10.28
C GLN A 27 7.53 4.20 -11.13
N PHE A 28 6.25 4.19 -10.80
CA PHE A 28 5.32 3.23 -11.40
C PHE A 28 4.11 3.87 -12.06
N ASN A 29 3.89 5.15 -11.86
CA ASN A 29 2.77 5.88 -12.47
C ASN A 29 1.43 5.14 -12.30
N PRO A 30 1.04 4.82 -11.06
CA PRO A 30 -0.19 4.07 -10.83
C PRO A 30 -1.43 4.90 -11.13
N ARG A 31 -2.56 4.23 -11.30
CA ARG A 31 -3.83 4.93 -11.43
C ARG A 31 -4.32 5.42 -10.08
N ARG A 32 -4.11 4.62 -9.03
CA ARG A 32 -4.48 5.04 -7.68
C ARG A 32 -3.75 4.20 -6.66
N ILE A 33 -3.69 4.74 -5.45
CA ILE A 33 -3.13 4.07 -4.28
C ILE A 33 -4.14 4.26 -3.15
N ILE A 34 -4.53 3.16 -2.51
CA ILE A 34 -5.51 3.17 -1.42
C ILE A 34 -4.89 2.56 -0.18
N LEU A 35 -5.03 3.25 0.93
CA LEU A 35 -4.63 2.76 2.24
C LEU A 35 -5.78 1.97 2.83
N PHE A 36 -5.52 0.74 3.27
CA PHE A 36 -6.57 -0.06 3.87
C PHE A 36 -6.05 -0.74 5.14
N GLY A 37 -6.83 -1.66 5.68
CA GLY A 37 -6.47 -2.30 6.94
C GLY A 37 -6.55 -1.33 8.10
N SER A 38 -5.76 -1.58 9.15
CA SER A 38 -5.87 -0.78 10.37
C SER A 38 -5.52 0.68 10.15
N HIS A 39 -4.52 0.98 9.32
CA HIS A 39 -4.18 2.37 9.03
C HIS A 39 -5.31 3.07 8.26
N GLY A 40 -5.94 2.36 7.33
CA GLY A 40 -7.07 2.93 6.58
C GLY A 40 -8.27 3.23 7.44
N ARG A 41 -8.46 2.45 8.51
CA ARG A 41 -9.57 2.65 9.43
C ARG A 41 -9.26 3.60 10.58
N GLY A 42 -8.02 4.09 10.66
CA GLY A 42 -7.62 4.94 11.76
C GLY A 42 -7.42 4.21 13.08
N GLU A 43 -7.20 2.90 13.01
CA GLU A 43 -7.08 2.05 14.20
C GLU A 43 -5.66 1.52 14.39
N ALA A 44 -4.70 2.02 13.63
CA ALA A 44 -3.35 1.49 13.65
C ALA A 44 -2.65 1.75 14.97
N GLY A 45 -1.91 0.74 15.44
CA GLY A 45 -1.03 0.87 16.59
C GLY A 45 0.42 0.72 16.17
N GLU A 46 1.31 0.63 17.14
CA GLU A 46 2.75 0.56 16.88
C GLU A 46 3.14 -0.68 16.10
N GLN A 47 2.35 -1.74 16.20
CA GLN A 47 2.66 -3.01 15.54
C GLN A 47 1.99 -3.16 14.18
N SER A 48 1.21 -2.18 13.76
CA SER A 48 0.45 -2.30 12.53
C SER A 48 1.35 -2.10 11.32
N ASP A 49 1.27 -3.03 10.36
CA ASP A 49 1.91 -2.86 9.07
C ASP A 49 1.09 -1.90 8.23
N LEU A 50 1.73 -1.33 7.22
CA LEU A 50 1.05 -0.46 6.28
C LEU A 50 0.50 -1.30 5.15
N ASP A 51 -0.82 -1.26 4.94
CA ASP A 51 -1.49 -2.01 3.89
C ASP A 51 -1.84 -1.08 2.74
N LEU A 52 -1.26 -1.34 1.57
CA LEU A 52 -1.46 -0.50 0.39
C LEU A 52 -2.00 -1.30 -0.77
N PHE A 53 -3.02 -0.76 -1.39
CA PHE A 53 -3.55 -1.27 -2.65
C PHE A 53 -3.06 -0.33 -3.76
N VAL A 54 -2.37 -0.89 -4.75
CA VAL A 54 -1.84 -0.12 -5.87
C VAL A 54 -2.49 -0.63 -7.15
N GLU A 55 -3.18 0.25 -7.86
CA GLU A 55 -3.79 -0.10 -9.13
C GLU A 55 -2.93 0.50 -10.24
N MET A 56 -2.38 -0.37 -11.09
CA MET A 56 -1.51 0.10 -12.17
C MET A 56 -1.48 -0.91 -13.31
N GLU A 57 -1.16 -0.41 -14.49
CA GLU A 57 -0.93 -1.28 -15.64
C GLU A 57 0.40 -2.00 -15.44
N THR A 58 0.40 -3.30 -15.67
CA THR A 58 1.62 -4.08 -15.58
C THR A 58 1.42 -5.43 -16.28
N ASP A 59 2.49 -5.94 -16.89
CA ASP A 59 2.52 -7.26 -17.48
C ASP A 59 3.12 -8.29 -16.53
N LEU A 60 3.58 -7.86 -15.36
CA LEU A 60 4.21 -8.79 -14.43
C LEU A 60 3.21 -9.78 -13.85
N PRO A 61 3.63 -11.02 -13.62
CA PRO A 61 2.80 -11.96 -12.87
C PRO A 61 2.47 -11.38 -11.51
N LYS A 62 1.28 -11.71 -11.05
CA LYS A 62 0.78 -11.11 -9.81
C LYS A 62 1.75 -11.26 -8.64
N ARG A 63 2.38 -12.42 -8.53
CA ARG A 63 3.28 -12.72 -7.42
C ARG A 63 4.55 -11.84 -7.41
N GLU A 64 4.87 -11.20 -8.52
CA GLU A 64 6.09 -10.39 -8.63
C GLU A 64 5.85 -8.90 -8.51
N ARG A 65 4.60 -8.49 -8.56
CA ARG A 65 4.28 -7.05 -8.60
C ARG A 65 4.67 -6.32 -7.33
N ALA A 66 4.26 -6.87 -6.19
CA ALA A 66 4.57 -6.24 -4.91
C ALA A 66 6.06 -6.21 -4.64
N ARG A 67 6.77 -7.28 -5.02
CA ARG A 67 8.21 -7.33 -4.85
C ARG A 67 8.89 -6.22 -5.65
N ARG A 68 8.44 -5.99 -6.89
CA ARG A 68 9.01 -4.95 -7.73
C ARG A 68 8.85 -3.59 -7.08
N ILE A 69 7.70 -3.33 -6.48
CA ILE A 69 7.48 -2.06 -5.79
C ILE A 69 8.37 -1.96 -4.57
N ARG A 70 8.44 -3.01 -3.76
CA ARG A 70 9.25 -2.94 -2.54
C ARG A 70 10.73 -2.70 -2.81
N ARG A 71 11.22 -3.14 -3.96
CA ARG A 71 12.64 -3.00 -4.31
C ARG A 71 13.11 -1.57 -4.50
N VAL A 72 12.18 -0.64 -4.77
CA VAL A 72 12.62 0.74 -5.00
C VAL A 72 12.92 1.48 -3.71
N PHE A 73 12.61 0.88 -2.57
CA PHE A 73 12.84 1.53 -1.28
C PHE A 73 14.17 1.11 -0.71
N ASN A 74 15.05 2.09 -0.46
CA ASN A 74 16.35 1.86 0.15
C ASN A 74 16.77 3.12 0.89
N PRO A 75 16.67 3.13 2.22
CA PRO A 75 16.25 2.03 3.08
C PRO A 75 14.76 1.75 3.02
N TYR A 76 14.38 0.55 3.44
CA TYR A 76 12.99 0.16 3.51
C TYR A 76 12.33 0.93 4.67
N PRO A 77 11.29 1.70 4.41
CA PRO A 77 10.84 2.69 5.41
C PRO A 77 10.07 2.09 6.57
N CYS A 78 9.33 0.99 6.34
CA CYS A 78 8.51 0.38 7.37
C CYS A 78 7.94 -0.92 6.80
N PRO A 79 7.45 -1.82 7.66
CA PRO A 79 6.78 -3.01 7.15
C PRO A 79 5.56 -2.63 6.33
N MET A 80 5.48 -3.17 5.12
CA MET A 80 4.39 -2.89 4.20
C MET A 80 3.86 -4.17 3.59
N ASP A 81 2.56 -4.24 3.45
CA ASP A 81 1.89 -5.28 2.69
C ASP A 81 1.26 -4.60 1.49
N ILE A 82 1.76 -4.92 0.31
CA ILE A 82 1.34 -4.25 -0.91
C ILE A 82 0.62 -5.25 -1.80
N VAL A 83 -0.60 -4.92 -2.20
CA VAL A 83 -1.32 -5.70 -3.19
C VAL A 83 -1.47 -4.86 -4.44
N VAL A 84 -1.21 -5.47 -5.60
CA VAL A 84 -1.18 -4.76 -6.86
C VAL A 84 -2.16 -5.41 -7.84
N TYR A 85 -3.06 -4.60 -8.36
CA TYR A 85 -4.07 -5.04 -9.33
C TYR A 85 -4.02 -4.12 -10.55
N THR A 86 -4.25 -4.71 -11.73
CA THR A 86 -4.43 -3.89 -12.93
C THR A 86 -5.84 -3.31 -12.90
N PRO A 87 -6.09 -2.25 -13.71
CA PRO A 87 -7.45 -1.72 -13.81
C PRO A 87 -8.49 -2.75 -14.21
N ASP A 88 -8.14 -3.66 -15.12
CA ASP A 88 -9.08 -4.71 -15.54
C ASP A 88 -9.39 -5.66 -14.38
N GLU A 89 -8.37 -6.04 -13.63
CA GLU A 89 -8.56 -6.91 -12.47
C GLU A 89 -9.40 -6.21 -11.41
N THR A 90 -9.13 -4.94 -11.18
CA THR A 90 -9.90 -4.17 -10.21
C THR A 90 -11.37 -4.13 -10.60
N LYS A 91 -11.64 -3.87 -11.88
CA LYS A 91 -13.02 -3.82 -12.36
C LYS A 91 -13.70 -5.17 -12.17
N ARG A 92 -13.00 -6.24 -12.51
CA ARG A 92 -13.57 -7.59 -12.38
C ARG A 92 -13.89 -7.93 -10.93
N TRP A 93 -12.93 -7.74 -10.04
CA TRP A 93 -13.10 -8.15 -8.64
C TRP A 93 -14.01 -7.21 -7.86
N SER A 94 -14.15 -5.95 -8.31
CA SER A 94 -15.05 -5.01 -7.63
C SER A 94 -16.51 -5.45 -7.73
N GLN A 95 -16.81 -6.32 -8.68
CA GLN A 95 -18.19 -6.81 -8.86
C GLN A 95 -18.52 -7.97 -7.94
N ALA A 96 -17.52 -8.54 -7.27
CA ALA A 96 -17.73 -9.64 -6.32
C ALA A 96 -17.79 -9.04 -4.92
N ALA A 97 -18.99 -9.00 -4.34
CA ALA A 97 -19.24 -8.26 -3.10
C ALA A 97 -18.33 -8.66 -1.94
N ALA A 98 -17.92 -9.93 -1.90
CA ALA A 98 -17.11 -10.44 -0.80
C ALA A 98 -15.61 -10.42 -1.10
N SER A 99 -15.21 -9.81 -2.22
CA SER A 99 -13.79 -9.81 -2.58
C SER A 99 -12.99 -8.80 -1.75
N LEU A 100 -11.68 -9.04 -1.66
CA LEU A 100 -10.77 -8.09 -1.02
C LEU A 100 -10.85 -6.73 -1.71
N VAL A 101 -10.90 -6.72 -3.05
CA VAL A 101 -10.97 -5.48 -3.81
C VAL A 101 -12.22 -4.68 -3.44
N SER A 102 -13.39 -5.34 -3.38
CA SER A 102 -14.62 -4.66 -2.98
C SER A 102 -14.49 -4.02 -1.61
N MET A 103 -13.92 -4.75 -0.67
CA MET A 103 -13.74 -4.24 0.68
C MET A 103 -12.81 -3.03 0.67
N ILE A 104 -11.70 -3.11 -0.06
CA ILE A 104 -10.74 -2.01 -0.13
C ILE A 104 -11.37 -0.76 -0.75
N LEU A 105 -12.12 -0.94 -1.84
CA LEU A 105 -12.77 0.20 -2.48
C LEU A 105 -13.82 0.85 -1.60
N ARG A 106 -14.48 0.06 -0.77
CA ARG A 106 -15.55 0.56 0.09
C ARG A 106 -15.00 1.20 1.37
N GLU A 107 -13.98 0.61 1.96
CA GLU A 107 -13.51 0.99 3.30
C GLU A 107 -12.15 1.68 3.30
N GLY A 108 -11.41 1.62 2.21
CA GLY A 108 -10.08 2.20 2.17
C GLY A 108 -10.09 3.70 2.03
N LYS A 109 -8.92 4.28 2.26
CA LYS A 109 -8.71 5.71 2.13
C LYS A 109 -7.83 5.98 0.91
N ALA A 110 -8.34 6.72 -0.06
CA ALA A 110 -7.57 7.04 -1.25
C ALA A 110 -6.43 7.98 -0.89
N LEU A 111 -5.21 7.58 -1.21
CA LEU A 111 -4.03 8.40 -1.00
C LEU A 111 -3.60 9.11 -2.28
N TYR A 112 -3.95 8.55 -3.41
CA TYR A 112 -3.56 9.10 -4.70
C TYR A 112 -4.51 8.60 -5.78
N GLU A 113 -4.89 9.49 -6.67
CA GLU A 113 -5.64 9.15 -7.87
C GLU A 113 -5.12 9.98 -9.03
N ARG A 114 -4.79 9.30 -10.11
CA ARG A 114 -4.36 9.98 -11.33
C ARG A 114 -5.59 10.42 -12.11
N HIS A 115 -5.55 11.61 -12.57
CA HIS A 115 -6.67 12.18 -13.35
C HIS A 115 -6.41 12.19 -14.84
#